data_90e4540f5c221473c0e2ed483424c0a8
#
_entry.id   90e4540f5c221473c0e2ed483424c0a8
#
_cell.length_a   1.000
_cell.length_b   1.000
_cell.length_c   1.000
_cell.angle_alpha   90.00
_cell.angle_beta   90.00
_cell.angle_gamma   90.00
#
_symmetry.space_group_name_H-M   'P 1'
#
loop_
_entity.id
_entity.type
_entity.pdbx_description
1 polymer ?
#
loop_
_entity_poly.entity_id
_entity_poly.type
_entity_poly.pdbx_seq_one_letter_code
_entity_poly.pdbx_strand_id
1 'polypeptide(L)' 'MDFFDMIISQYGSVHKCAAKLGTNREQLLRQIRTGNDQVLNAIADNCRLSRQEVRWEFRYHNENA' A
#
# COMPACT_ATOMS: atom_id res chain seq x y z
N MET A 1 -8.76 -8.49 5.74
CA MET A 1 -7.53 -8.61 4.94
C MET A 1 -6.57 -7.53 5.42
N ASP A 2 -5.33 -7.88 5.71
CA ASP A 2 -4.42 -6.83 6.13
C ASP A 2 -3.87 -6.06 4.93
N PHE A 3 -3.23 -4.93 5.20
CA PHE A 3 -2.79 -4.00 4.16
C PHE A 3 -1.82 -4.66 3.17
N PHE A 4 -0.87 -5.46 3.67
CA PHE A 4 0.09 -6.12 2.80
C PHE A 4 -0.54 -7.26 2.00
N ASP A 5 -1.52 -7.97 2.58
CA ASP A 5 -2.26 -8.99 1.84
C ASP A 5 -3.01 -8.36 0.67
N MET A 6 -3.56 -7.17 0.87
CA MET A 6 -4.22 -6.43 -0.21
C MET A 6 -3.23 -6.10 -1.34
N ILE A 7 -2.04 -5.63 -0.98
CA ILE A 7 -1.01 -5.32 -1.97
C ILE A 7 -0.61 -6.57 -2.73
N ILE A 8 -0.37 -7.67 -2.04
CA ILE A 8 0.04 -8.93 -2.65
C ILE A 8 -1.06 -9.46 -3.57
N SER A 9 -2.32 -9.35 -3.16
CA SER A 9 -3.45 -9.79 -3.95
C SER A 9 -3.56 -9.01 -5.28
N GLN A 10 -3.31 -7.70 -5.25
CA GLN A 10 -3.49 -6.85 -6.43
C GLN A 10 -2.27 -6.81 -7.33
N TYR A 11 -1.07 -6.85 -6.77
CA TYR A 11 0.17 -6.68 -7.53
C TYR A 11 0.98 -7.97 -7.66
N GLY A 12 0.73 -8.96 -6.84
CA GLY A 12 1.47 -10.22 -6.81
C GLY A 12 2.54 -10.26 -5.73
N SER A 13 3.19 -9.13 -5.43
CA SER A 13 4.18 -9.02 -4.36
C SER A 13 4.43 -7.55 -4.06
N VAL A 14 5.07 -7.28 -2.93
CA VAL A 14 5.48 -5.90 -2.58
C VAL A 14 6.49 -5.38 -3.61
N HIS A 15 7.39 -6.23 -4.08
CA HIS A 15 8.37 -5.86 -5.10
C HIS A 15 7.68 -5.43 -6.40
N LYS A 16 6.68 -6.17 -6.85
CA LYS A 16 5.92 -5.84 -8.06
C LYS A 16 5.13 -4.54 -7.88
N CYS A 17 4.57 -4.33 -6.69
CA CYS A 17 3.88 -3.09 -6.37
C CYS A 17 4.85 -1.90 -6.49
N ALA A 18 6.04 -2.02 -5.91
CA ALA A 18 7.04 -0.97 -5.97
C ALA A 18 7.43 -0.64 -7.41
N ALA A 19 7.65 -1.68 -8.22
CA ALA A 19 7.99 -1.49 -9.63
C ALA A 19 6.87 -0.76 -10.39
N LYS A 20 5.61 -1.11 -10.11
CA LYS A 20 4.46 -0.47 -10.73
C LYS A 20 4.37 1.01 -10.38
N LEU A 21 4.75 1.37 -9.16
CA LEU A 21 4.72 2.74 -8.68
C LEU A 21 6.00 3.53 -8.99
N GLY A 22 6.95 2.91 -9.71
CA GLY A 22 8.17 3.59 -10.12
C GLY A 22 9.20 3.75 -8.99
N THR A 23 9.17 2.86 -8.01
CA THR A 23 10.09 2.92 -6.87
C THR A 23 10.67 1.53 -6.60
N ASN A 24 11.36 1.34 -5.49
CA ASN A 24 11.87 0.04 -5.07
C ASN A 24 11.23 -0.38 -3.75
N ARG A 25 11.43 -1.65 -3.38
CA ARG A 25 10.80 -2.24 -2.21
C ARG A 25 11.12 -1.48 -0.92
N GLU A 26 12.38 -1.10 -0.72
CA GLU A 26 12.78 -0.37 0.49
C GLU A 26 12.11 0.99 0.60
N GLN A 27 12.10 1.73 -0.51
CA GLN A 27 11.46 3.04 -0.56
C GLN A 27 9.95 2.92 -0.33
N LEU A 28 9.32 1.93 -0.98
CA LEU A 28 7.89 1.72 -0.82
C LEU A 28 7.54 1.41 0.64
N LEU A 29 8.28 0.50 1.27
CA LEU A 29 8.03 0.14 2.68
C LEU A 29 8.21 1.34 3.61
N ARG A 30 9.21 2.18 3.34
CA ARG A 30 9.42 3.39 4.12
C ARG A 30 8.26 4.36 3.96
N GLN A 31 7.80 4.56 2.74
CA GLN A 31 6.69 5.47 2.44
C GLN A 31 5.38 4.97 3.07
N ILE A 32 5.14 3.67 3.03
CA ILE A 32 3.98 3.07 3.68
C ILE A 32 4.07 3.28 5.19
N ARG A 33 5.24 3.06 5.78
CA ARG A 33 5.44 3.20 7.23
C ARG A 33 5.15 4.62 7.70
N THR A 34 5.53 5.62 6.89
CA THR A 34 5.31 7.03 7.23
C THR A 34 3.91 7.53 6.87
N GLY A 35 3.10 6.70 6.21
CA GLY A 35 1.74 7.09 5.81
C GLY A 35 1.70 8.10 4.69
N ASN A 36 2.61 8.00 3.72
CA ASN A 36 2.69 8.95 2.60
C ASN A 36 1.39 8.91 1.77
N ASP A 37 0.67 10.04 1.75
CA ASP A 37 -0.62 10.14 1.08
C ASP A 37 -0.55 9.86 -0.42
N GLN A 38 0.51 10.30 -1.09
CA GLN A 38 0.66 10.06 -2.52
C GLN A 38 0.75 8.56 -2.81
N VAL A 39 1.50 7.83 -1.99
CA VAL A 39 1.66 6.39 -2.15
C VAL A 39 0.34 5.67 -1.84
N LEU A 40 -0.31 6.03 -0.74
CA LEU A 40 -1.58 5.42 -0.37
C LEU A 40 -2.65 5.67 -1.43
N ASN A 41 -2.68 6.88 -1.99
CA ASN A 41 -3.63 7.21 -3.05
C ASN A 41 -3.33 6.42 -4.34
N ALA A 42 -2.05 6.26 -4.68
CA ALA A 42 -1.66 5.48 -5.85
C ALA A 42 -2.07 4.01 -5.70
N ILE A 43 -1.89 3.44 -4.50
CA ILE A 43 -2.32 2.09 -4.21
C ILE A 43 -3.85 1.97 -4.36
N ALA A 44 -4.59 2.93 -3.81
CA ALA A 44 -6.05 2.94 -3.90
C ALA A 44 -6.50 2.95 -5.37
N ASP A 45 -5.93 3.82 -6.17
CA ASP A 45 -6.30 3.96 -7.58
C ASP A 45 -6.03 2.67 -8.35
N ASN A 46 -4.90 2.02 -8.10
CA ASN A 46 -4.53 0.78 -8.79
C ASN A 46 -5.32 -0.43 -8.30
N CYS A 47 -5.77 -0.42 -7.04
CA CYS A 47 -6.56 -1.51 -6.48
C CYS A 47 -8.06 -1.32 -6.68
N ARG A 48 -8.48 -0.23 -7.30
CA ARG A 48 -9.89 0.13 -7.51
C ARG A 48 -10.65 0.22 -6.18
N LEU A 49 -9.95 0.69 -5.15
CA LEU A 49 -10.53 0.93 -3.84
C LEU A 49 -10.65 2.43 -3.61
N SER A 50 -11.51 2.84 -2.69
CA SER A 50 -11.55 4.23 -2.30
C SER A 50 -10.29 4.57 -1.49
N ARG A 51 -9.87 5.83 -1.56
CA ARG A 51 -8.71 6.29 -0.78
C ARG A 51 -8.96 6.12 0.71
N GLN A 52 -10.21 6.27 1.13
CA GLN A 52 -10.61 6.08 2.52
C GLN A 52 -10.43 4.63 2.96
N GLU A 53 -10.80 3.67 2.12
CA GLU A 53 -10.62 2.24 2.41
C GLU A 53 -9.15 1.88 2.58
N VAL A 54 -8.28 2.40 1.70
CA VAL A 54 -6.84 2.12 1.79
C VAL A 54 -6.27 2.71 3.08
N ARG A 55 -6.64 3.94 3.41
CA ARG A 55 -6.18 4.57 4.65
C ARG A 55 -6.68 3.83 5.88
N TRP A 56 -7.90 3.32 5.84
CA TRP A 56 -8.47 2.54 6.94
C TRP A 56 -7.68 1.24 7.14
N GLU A 57 -7.39 0.52 6.05
CA GLU A 57 -6.61 -0.71 6.12
C GLU A 57 -5.18 -0.45 6.62
N PHE A 58 -4.58 0.64 6.15
CA PHE A 58 -3.25 1.05 6.60
C PHE A 58 -3.26 1.33 8.11
N ARG A 59 -4.24 2.07 8.59
CA ARG A 59 -4.36 2.40 10.02
C ARG A 59 -4.57 1.14 10.85
N TYR A 60 -5.46 0.26 10.38
CA TYR A 60 -5.75 -0.99 11.06
C TYR A 60 -4.49 -1.85 11.17
N HIS A 61 -3.73 -1.96 10.09
CA HIS A 61 -2.47 -2.71 10.08
C HIS A 61 -1.50 -2.15 11.11
N ASN A 62 -1.34 -0.83 11.16
CA ASN A 62 -0.42 -0.19 12.09
C ASN A 62 -0.84 -0.35 13.55
N GLU A 63 -2.14 -0.30 13.81
CA GLU A 63 -2.66 -0.45 15.17
C GLU A 63 -2.53 -1.89 15.68
N ASN A 64 -2.51 -2.86 14.78
CA ASN A 64 -2.44 -4.28 15.12
C ASN A 64 -1.06 -4.90 14.85
N ALA A 65 -0.11 -4.12 14.41
CA ALA A 65 1.25 -4.57 14.21
C ALA A 65 2.06 -4.43 15.52
#